data_91efe5ac5736502dcb8455cf53f785fa
#
_entry.id   91efe5ac5736502dcb8455cf53f785fa
#
_cell.length_a   1.000
_cell.length_b   1.000
_cell.length_c   1.000
_cell.angle_alpha   90.00
_cell.angle_beta   90.00
_cell.angle_gamma   90.00
#
_symmetry.space_group_name_H-M   'P 1'
#
loop_
_entity.id
_entity.type
_entity.pdbx_description
1 polymer ?
#
loop_
_entity_poly.entity_id
_entity_poly.type
_entity_poly.pdbx_seq_one_letter_code
_entity_poly.pdbx_strand_id
1 'polypeptide(L)'
;MNEGVPKRYADFEPALHAAAQAATGLSDFGRDDYREGLAHVLAAYQTDLPDDEATRAKAFVFSLPGLIGRLHSEAGWKQTPACLAEPIVRPVVIAGIPRTGTTALHLVLALDPRFQGLESWIIPNPIVRPPRAEWPAHPLYRAAAERARAFEAAAPRAVALHRIEPDDVDECLALMMQTFVTNQIPSLLDLPTYDDWYLGEDELSSYRRLADNLRLIGHAERAKTWLLKNPTHFLRTGSLLEVFPDACVILTRRDPVRTLVSLSSMLAAYRGDPPPGSPEAKRIGPRQLRIYEQATRHTREVRARHPRSFHEVHQEELARDPLAVVRGIYARFDLELLPSVEAKMKDWIRAQPEREAVLARGRRRETPEDFGLDADEIRERLA
;
A
#
# COMPACT_ATOMS: atom_id res chain seq x y z
N MET A 1 22.38 12.73 -8.50
CA MET A 1 20.99 12.29 -8.82
C MET A 1 20.05 13.46 -9.14
N ASN A 2 20.54 14.67 -9.33
CA ASN A 2 19.68 15.86 -9.59
C ASN A 2 19.66 16.30 -11.08
N GLU A 3 20.41 15.62 -11.96
CA GLU A 3 20.33 15.89 -13.39
C GLU A 3 18.97 15.44 -13.93
N GLY A 4 18.14 16.40 -14.35
CA GLY A 4 16.81 16.18 -14.92
C GLY A 4 15.63 16.66 -14.07
N VAL A 5 15.82 17.04 -12.80
CA VAL A 5 14.74 17.64 -11.99
C VAL A 5 14.52 19.09 -12.41
N PRO A 6 13.31 19.50 -12.83
CA PRO A 6 13.05 20.88 -13.22
C PRO A 6 13.22 21.88 -12.08
N LYS A 7 13.55 23.13 -12.45
CA LYS A 7 13.70 24.22 -11.49
C LYS A 7 12.37 24.79 -10.98
N ARG A 8 11.24 24.42 -11.59
CA ARG A 8 9.91 24.89 -11.22
C ARG A 8 8.92 23.70 -11.26
N TYR A 9 7.99 23.66 -10.34
CA TYR A 9 6.91 22.65 -10.34
C TYR A 9 6.05 22.68 -11.60
N ALA A 10 5.86 23.85 -12.21
CA ALA A 10 5.13 24.01 -13.47
C ALA A 10 5.71 23.20 -14.64
N ASP A 11 7.01 22.87 -14.58
CA ASP A 11 7.70 22.12 -15.64
C ASP A 11 7.74 20.60 -15.36
N PHE A 12 7.10 20.13 -14.27
CA PHE A 12 7.20 18.73 -13.83
C PHE A 12 6.49 17.76 -14.76
N GLU A 13 5.31 18.06 -15.26
CA GLU A 13 4.54 17.11 -16.08
C GLU A 13 5.34 16.61 -17.30
N PRO A 14 5.85 17.49 -18.20
CA PRO A 14 6.62 17.03 -19.35
C PRO A 14 7.94 16.34 -18.93
N ALA A 15 8.59 16.80 -17.86
CA ALA A 15 9.82 16.20 -17.38
C ALA A 15 9.61 14.80 -16.77
N LEU A 16 8.53 14.59 -16.04
CA LEU A 16 8.16 13.27 -15.49
C LEU A 16 7.88 12.27 -16.61
N HIS A 17 7.14 12.68 -17.65
CA HIS A 17 6.90 11.84 -18.82
C HIS A 17 8.22 11.49 -19.53
N ALA A 18 9.06 12.47 -19.80
CA ALA A 18 10.37 12.24 -20.45
C ALA A 18 11.27 11.34 -19.60
N ALA A 19 11.31 11.54 -18.27
CA ALA A 19 12.09 10.70 -17.37
C ALA A 19 11.57 9.25 -17.32
N ALA A 20 10.24 9.05 -17.30
CA ALA A 20 9.65 7.72 -17.33
C ALA A 20 9.94 7.00 -18.65
N GLN A 21 9.84 7.69 -19.78
CA GLN A 21 10.20 7.16 -21.10
C GLN A 21 11.69 6.79 -21.18
N ALA A 22 12.57 7.66 -20.69
CA ALA A 22 14.02 7.42 -20.67
C ALA A 22 14.38 6.20 -19.78
N ALA A 23 13.71 6.06 -18.65
CA ALA A 23 13.96 4.95 -17.71
C ALA A 23 13.49 3.59 -18.23
N THR A 24 12.46 3.56 -19.09
CA THR A 24 11.80 2.32 -19.53
C THR A 24 12.06 1.97 -20.99
N GLY A 25 12.40 2.96 -21.82
CA GLY A 25 12.40 2.81 -23.29
C GLY A 25 11.00 2.71 -23.91
N LEU A 26 9.94 2.89 -23.10
CA LEU A 26 8.54 2.81 -23.52
C LEU A 26 7.96 4.22 -23.64
N SER A 27 6.90 4.39 -24.44
CA SER A 27 6.31 5.73 -24.69
C SER A 27 4.79 5.79 -24.60
N ASP A 28 4.11 4.65 -24.48
CA ASP A 28 2.68 4.61 -24.44
C ASP A 28 2.14 4.56 -23.01
N PHE A 29 1.54 5.64 -22.56
CA PHE A 29 0.90 5.75 -21.26
C PHE A 29 -0.57 5.26 -21.25
N GLY A 30 -1.10 4.79 -22.37
CA GLY A 30 -2.48 4.35 -22.52
C GLY A 30 -3.49 5.51 -22.43
N ARG A 31 -4.62 5.25 -21.77
CA ARG A 31 -5.68 6.27 -21.61
C ARG A 31 -5.25 7.41 -20.70
N ASP A 32 -5.83 8.59 -20.88
CA ASP A 32 -5.54 9.81 -20.11
C ASP A 32 -6.18 9.85 -18.70
N ASP A 33 -6.69 8.73 -18.21
CA ASP A 33 -7.36 8.58 -16.91
C ASP A 33 -6.48 8.86 -15.65
N TYR A 34 -5.20 9.11 -15.84
CA TYR A 34 -4.25 9.49 -14.79
C TYR A 34 -3.96 11.00 -14.76
N ARG A 35 -4.28 11.74 -15.83
CA ARG A 35 -3.87 13.14 -15.98
C ARG A 35 -4.53 14.06 -14.98
N GLU A 36 -5.79 13.83 -14.66
CA GLU A 36 -6.50 14.60 -13.63
C GLU A 36 -5.83 14.44 -12.27
N GLY A 37 -5.59 13.21 -11.82
CA GLY A 37 -4.88 12.95 -10.57
C GLY A 37 -3.48 13.55 -10.56
N LEU A 38 -2.72 13.42 -11.66
CA LEU A 38 -1.40 14.02 -11.81
C LEU A 38 -1.47 15.56 -11.73
N ALA A 39 -2.42 16.19 -12.40
CA ALA A 39 -2.59 17.64 -12.37
C ALA A 39 -2.87 18.15 -10.95
N HIS A 40 -3.72 17.45 -10.17
CA HIS A 40 -3.98 17.78 -8.76
C HIS A 40 -2.74 17.61 -7.88
N VAL A 41 -1.95 16.55 -8.09
CA VAL A 41 -0.67 16.36 -7.39
C VAL A 41 0.29 17.52 -7.69
N LEU A 42 0.45 17.89 -8.96
CA LEU A 42 1.38 18.96 -9.36
C LEU A 42 0.91 20.34 -8.89
N ALA A 43 -0.38 20.61 -8.89
CA ALA A 43 -0.95 21.84 -8.33
C ALA A 43 -0.70 21.93 -6.82
N ALA A 44 -0.86 20.82 -6.09
CA ALA A 44 -0.56 20.75 -4.66
C ALA A 44 0.95 20.95 -4.39
N TYR A 45 1.84 20.41 -5.22
CA TYR A 45 3.28 20.69 -5.08
C TYR A 45 3.59 22.18 -5.17
N GLN A 46 2.97 22.88 -6.11
CA GLN A 46 3.17 24.32 -6.30
C GLN A 46 2.60 25.14 -5.14
N THR A 47 1.52 24.67 -4.52
CA THR A 47 0.78 25.40 -3.47
C THR A 47 1.33 25.11 -2.09
N ASP A 48 1.62 23.83 -1.80
CA ASP A 48 1.82 23.34 -0.44
C ASP A 48 3.28 23.12 -0.08
N LEU A 49 4.17 22.90 -1.08
CA LEU A 49 5.57 22.56 -0.81
C LEU A 49 6.49 23.78 -0.90
N PRO A 50 7.58 23.80 -0.08
CA PRO A 50 8.67 24.75 -0.28
C PRO A 50 9.27 24.67 -1.69
N ASP A 51 9.57 25.82 -2.30
CA ASP A 51 10.19 25.88 -3.62
C ASP A 51 11.73 25.88 -3.52
N ASP A 52 12.27 24.80 -2.92
CA ASP A 52 13.71 24.54 -2.86
C ASP A 52 14.09 23.28 -3.66
N GLU A 53 15.36 23.15 -4.00
CA GLU A 53 15.86 22.06 -4.85
C GLU A 53 15.65 20.68 -4.23
N ALA A 54 15.87 20.52 -2.92
CA ALA A 54 15.76 19.23 -2.23
C ALA A 54 14.31 18.75 -2.20
N THR A 55 13.37 19.67 -1.92
CA THR A 55 11.94 19.37 -1.90
C THR A 55 11.42 19.04 -3.29
N ARG A 56 11.83 19.80 -4.33
CA ARG A 56 11.48 19.46 -5.73
C ARG A 56 12.02 18.10 -6.14
N ALA A 57 13.28 17.79 -5.81
CA ALA A 57 13.87 16.48 -6.11
C ALA A 57 13.09 15.34 -5.45
N LYS A 58 12.70 15.50 -4.19
CA LYS A 58 11.89 14.55 -3.45
C LYS A 58 10.50 14.35 -4.09
N ALA A 59 9.80 15.43 -4.43
CA ALA A 59 8.50 15.41 -5.08
C ALA A 59 8.56 14.72 -6.46
N PHE A 60 9.58 15.02 -7.25
CA PHE A 60 9.82 14.40 -8.55
C PHE A 60 10.03 12.89 -8.43
N VAL A 61 10.91 12.46 -7.51
CA VAL A 61 11.19 11.03 -7.24
C VAL A 61 9.95 10.28 -6.78
N PHE A 62 9.08 10.89 -5.97
CA PHE A 62 7.84 10.24 -5.51
C PHE A 62 6.76 10.14 -6.59
N SER A 63 6.78 11.01 -7.61
CA SER A 63 5.81 10.97 -8.70
C SER A 63 6.19 9.97 -9.81
N LEU A 64 7.47 9.81 -10.07
CA LEU A 64 8.00 9.07 -11.22
C LEU A 64 7.56 7.58 -11.25
N PRO A 65 7.52 6.82 -10.13
CA PRO A 65 7.12 5.42 -10.13
C PRO A 65 5.72 5.16 -10.67
N GLY A 66 4.76 6.08 -10.48
CA GLY A 66 3.41 5.97 -11.04
C GLY A 66 3.43 5.90 -12.57
N LEU A 67 4.20 6.76 -13.22
CA LEU A 67 4.33 6.77 -14.69
C LEU A 67 5.16 5.59 -15.22
N ILE A 68 6.24 5.22 -14.54
CA ILE A 68 7.04 4.03 -14.90
C ILE A 68 6.19 2.76 -14.84
N GLY A 69 5.49 2.54 -13.73
CA GLY A 69 4.62 1.39 -13.58
C GLY A 69 3.50 1.37 -14.64
N ARG A 70 2.98 2.55 -14.99
CA ARG A 70 1.97 2.69 -16.04
C ARG A 70 2.48 2.26 -17.40
N LEU A 71 3.67 2.68 -17.80
CA LEU A 71 4.30 2.27 -19.06
C LEU A 71 4.51 0.75 -19.14
N HIS A 72 4.97 0.14 -18.03
CA HIS A 72 5.14 -1.31 -17.98
C HIS A 72 3.79 -2.04 -18.06
N SER A 73 2.75 -1.56 -17.39
CA SER A 73 1.40 -2.15 -17.46
C SER A 73 0.86 -2.14 -18.90
N GLU A 74 0.92 -0.97 -19.57
CA GLU A 74 0.43 -0.83 -20.95
C GLU A 74 1.22 -1.76 -21.92
N ALA A 75 2.53 -1.84 -21.76
CA ALA A 75 3.36 -2.74 -22.56
C ALA A 75 3.02 -4.21 -22.27
N GLY A 76 2.83 -4.59 -21.02
CA GLY A 76 2.47 -5.94 -20.61
C GLY A 76 1.11 -6.38 -21.17
N TRP A 77 0.10 -5.53 -21.10
CA TRP A 77 -1.24 -5.81 -21.66
C TRP A 77 -1.21 -5.97 -23.19
N LYS A 78 -0.40 -5.18 -23.89
CA LYS A 78 -0.22 -5.34 -25.35
C LYS A 78 0.50 -6.63 -25.72
N GLN A 79 1.48 -7.05 -24.90
CA GLN A 79 2.18 -8.30 -25.10
C GLN A 79 1.32 -9.53 -24.75
N THR A 80 0.40 -9.40 -23.79
CA THR A 80 -0.44 -10.49 -23.29
C THR A 80 -1.90 -10.07 -23.21
N PRO A 81 -2.56 -9.69 -24.31
CA PRO A 81 -3.91 -9.14 -24.28
C PRO A 81 -4.97 -10.11 -23.75
N ALA A 82 -4.71 -11.41 -23.85
CA ALA A 82 -5.60 -12.44 -23.33
C ALA A 82 -5.80 -12.36 -21.80
N CYS A 83 -4.84 -11.80 -21.06
CA CYS A 83 -4.95 -11.66 -19.60
C CYS A 83 -6.15 -10.80 -19.19
N LEU A 84 -6.50 -9.77 -19.95
CA LEU A 84 -7.58 -8.83 -19.63
C LEU A 84 -8.98 -9.48 -19.61
N ALA A 85 -9.15 -10.64 -20.25
CA ALA A 85 -10.42 -11.38 -20.24
C ALA A 85 -10.55 -12.34 -19.03
N GLU A 86 -9.52 -12.49 -18.21
CA GLU A 86 -9.53 -13.45 -17.10
C GLU A 86 -10.30 -12.92 -15.91
N PRO A 87 -11.19 -13.73 -15.30
CA PRO A 87 -11.89 -13.33 -14.09
C PRO A 87 -10.95 -13.35 -12.88
N ILE A 88 -11.11 -12.39 -11.98
CA ILE A 88 -10.56 -12.45 -10.64
C ILE A 88 -11.71 -12.90 -9.73
N VAL A 89 -11.58 -14.08 -9.14
CA VAL A 89 -12.67 -14.71 -8.37
C VAL A 89 -12.33 -14.72 -6.89
N ARG A 90 -13.23 -14.18 -6.07
CA ARG A 90 -13.18 -14.18 -4.61
C ARG A 90 -11.81 -13.78 -4.03
N PRO A 91 -11.22 -12.64 -4.43
CA PRO A 91 -9.95 -12.24 -3.87
C PRO A 91 -10.08 -12.01 -2.35
N VAL A 92 -9.09 -12.48 -1.59
CA VAL A 92 -8.98 -12.20 -0.16
C VAL A 92 -8.23 -10.89 0.00
N VAL A 93 -8.84 -9.89 0.64
CA VAL A 93 -8.29 -8.53 0.74
C VAL A 93 -8.14 -8.12 2.19
N ILE A 94 -6.93 -7.84 2.62
CA ILE A 94 -6.63 -7.34 3.96
C ILE A 94 -6.61 -5.81 3.91
N ALA A 95 -7.47 -5.19 4.72
CA ALA A 95 -7.62 -3.74 4.85
C ALA A 95 -7.72 -3.32 6.32
N GLY A 96 -7.63 -2.03 6.59
CA GLY A 96 -7.75 -1.45 7.94
C GLY A 96 -6.88 -0.21 8.08
N ILE A 97 -6.91 0.43 9.25
CA ILE A 97 -5.95 1.50 9.50
C ILE A 97 -4.54 0.89 9.53
N PRO A 98 -3.51 1.49 8.90
CA PRO A 98 -2.14 1.00 9.01
C PRO A 98 -1.74 0.78 10.49
N ARG A 99 -0.84 -0.16 10.76
CA ARG A 99 -0.37 -0.51 12.13
C ARG A 99 -1.34 -1.35 12.98
N THR A 100 -2.32 -1.98 12.36
CA THR A 100 -3.27 -2.90 13.00
C THR A 100 -2.92 -4.39 12.79
N GLY A 101 -1.69 -4.70 12.32
CA GLY A 101 -1.23 -6.07 12.14
C GLY A 101 -1.44 -6.63 10.73
N THR A 102 -1.83 -5.82 9.75
CA THR A 102 -2.08 -6.23 8.36
C THR A 102 -0.92 -6.99 7.73
N THR A 103 0.32 -6.56 7.95
CA THR A 103 1.51 -7.23 7.37
C THR A 103 1.76 -8.62 7.96
N ALA A 104 1.63 -8.77 9.28
CA ALA A 104 1.79 -10.08 9.92
C ALA A 104 0.73 -11.08 9.42
N LEU A 105 -0.52 -10.62 9.32
CA LEU A 105 -1.62 -11.42 8.79
C LEU A 105 -1.39 -11.78 7.31
N HIS A 106 -0.92 -10.84 6.50
CA HIS A 106 -0.63 -11.07 5.09
C HIS A 106 0.44 -12.15 4.90
N LEU A 107 1.56 -12.04 5.62
CA LEU A 107 2.66 -12.99 5.53
C LEU A 107 2.25 -14.40 5.96
N VAL A 108 1.44 -14.55 7.00
CA VAL A 108 0.99 -15.87 7.43
C VAL A 108 0.01 -16.51 6.45
N LEU A 109 -0.95 -15.73 5.91
CA LEU A 109 -1.90 -16.23 4.92
C LEU A 109 -1.21 -16.58 3.59
N ALA A 110 -0.17 -15.84 3.19
CA ALA A 110 0.61 -16.12 1.99
C ALA A 110 1.37 -17.47 2.01
N LEU A 111 1.42 -18.15 3.15
CA LEU A 111 1.97 -19.50 3.24
C LEU A 111 1.08 -20.59 2.61
N ASP A 112 -0.19 -20.28 2.36
CA ASP A 112 -1.08 -21.17 1.62
C ASP A 112 -0.76 -21.12 0.11
N PRO A 113 -0.30 -22.19 -0.52
CA PRO A 113 0.12 -22.19 -1.93
C PRO A 113 -1.05 -21.98 -2.92
N ARG A 114 -2.29 -22.03 -2.45
CA ARG A 114 -3.49 -21.74 -3.27
C ARG A 114 -3.72 -20.24 -3.43
N PHE A 115 -3.06 -19.42 -2.60
CA PHE A 115 -3.04 -17.98 -2.78
C PHE A 115 -1.87 -17.56 -3.67
N GLN A 116 -2.06 -16.46 -4.39
CA GLN A 116 -1.02 -15.66 -5.01
C GLN A 116 -1.09 -14.24 -4.43
N GLY A 117 0.05 -13.68 -4.09
CA GLY A 117 0.17 -12.30 -3.63
C GLY A 117 0.91 -11.43 -4.66
N LEU A 118 1.17 -10.21 -4.30
CA LEU A 118 2.02 -9.28 -5.03
C LEU A 118 3.39 -9.24 -4.35
N GLU A 119 4.40 -9.85 -4.93
CA GLU A 119 5.76 -9.76 -4.39
C GLU A 119 6.36 -8.39 -4.69
N SER A 120 7.14 -7.85 -3.74
CA SER A 120 7.63 -6.47 -3.80
C SER A 120 8.49 -6.16 -5.03
N TRP A 121 9.15 -7.16 -5.61
CA TRP A 121 9.99 -6.99 -6.80
C TRP A 121 9.22 -6.75 -8.09
N ILE A 122 7.98 -7.31 -8.23
CA ILE A 122 7.19 -7.25 -9.47
C ILE A 122 6.27 -6.03 -9.54
N ILE A 123 5.87 -5.49 -8.37
CA ILE A 123 4.90 -4.40 -8.27
C ILE A 123 5.30 -3.15 -9.06
N PRO A 124 6.57 -2.65 -8.98
CA PRO A 124 6.96 -1.44 -9.71
C PRO A 124 6.96 -1.58 -11.23
N ASN A 125 7.09 -2.82 -11.73
CA ASN A 125 7.20 -3.13 -13.14
C ASN A 125 6.31 -4.33 -13.47
N PRO A 126 4.99 -4.15 -13.59
CA PRO A 126 4.06 -5.26 -13.82
C PRO A 126 4.36 -6.02 -15.11
N ILE A 127 4.57 -7.31 -14.97
CA ILE A 127 4.80 -8.28 -16.05
C ILE A 127 4.05 -9.57 -15.74
N VAL A 128 3.89 -10.46 -16.69
CA VAL A 128 3.47 -11.84 -16.39
C VAL A 128 4.51 -12.45 -15.44
N ARG A 129 4.05 -12.93 -14.28
CA ARG A 129 4.94 -13.51 -13.27
C ARG A 129 5.66 -14.74 -13.83
N PRO A 130 7.00 -14.75 -13.86
CA PRO A 130 7.76 -15.94 -14.27
C PRO A 130 7.70 -17.01 -13.17
N PRO A 131 8.05 -18.27 -13.50
CA PRO A 131 8.20 -19.34 -12.50
C PRO A 131 9.15 -18.94 -11.36
N ARG A 132 8.80 -19.28 -10.12
CA ARG A 132 9.56 -18.87 -8.92
C ARG A 132 11.06 -19.23 -8.99
N ALA A 133 11.39 -20.35 -9.61
CA ALA A 133 12.79 -20.79 -9.76
C ALA A 133 13.64 -19.80 -10.62
N GLU A 134 13.02 -18.99 -11.45
CA GLU A 134 13.68 -18.03 -12.34
C GLU A 134 13.90 -16.64 -11.67
N TRP A 135 13.22 -16.34 -10.54
CA TRP A 135 13.27 -15.02 -9.93
C TRP A 135 14.69 -14.55 -9.61
N PRO A 136 15.57 -15.33 -8.95
CA PRO A 136 16.93 -14.87 -8.61
C PRO A 136 17.77 -14.46 -9.82
N ALA A 137 17.48 -15.02 -11.00
CA ALA A 137 18.15 -14.67 -12.25
C ALA A 137 17.48 -13.50 -12.98
N HIS A 138 16.24 -13.14 -12.62
CA HIS A 138 15.47 -12.11 -13.31
C HIS A 138 16.04 -10.71 -13.05
N PRO A 139 16.25 -9.86 -14.09
CA PRO A 139 16.84 -8.53 -13.93
C PRO A 139 16.07 -7.63 -12.95
N LEU A 140 14.74 -7.61 -13.03
CA LEU A 140 13.88 -6.80 -12.15
C LEU A 140 13.99 -7.24 -10.69
N TYR A 141 14.08 -8.55 -10.43
CA TYR A 141 14.29 -9.10 -9.09
C TYR A 141 15.62 -8.65 -8.50
N ARG A 142 16.72 -8.77 -9.27
CA ARG A 142 18.04 -8.31 -8.82
C ARG A 142 18.08 -6.81 -8.54
N ALA A 143 17.48 -6.01 -9.42
CA ALA A 143 17.36 -4.57 -9.20
C ALA A 143 16.52 -4.22 -7.95
N ALA A 144 15.47 -4.97 -7.66
CA ALA A 144 14.68 -4.80 -6.43
C ALA A 144 15.49 -5.15 -5.17
N ALA A 145 16.26 -6.25 -5.21
CA ALA A 145 17.14 -6.63 -4.11
C ALA A 145 18.25 -5.60 -3.83
N GLU A 146 18.80 -4.99 -4.87
CA GLU A 146 19.77 -3.89 -4.74
C GLU A 146 19.15 -2.64 -4.15
N ARG A 147 17.94 -2.25 -4.61
CA ARG A 147 17.20 -1.11 -4.03
C ARG A 147 16.85 -1.33 -2.56
N ALA A 148 16.42 -2.54 -2.18
CA ALA A 148 16.11 -2.88 -0.80
C ALA A 148 17.34 -2.68 0.10
N ARG A 149 18.50 -3.19 -0.31
CA ARG A 149 19.77 -3.01 0.42
C ARG A 149 20.19 -1.53 0.52
N ALA A 150 20.05 -0.77 -0.57
CA ALA A 150 20.37 0.65 -0.58
C ALA A 150 19.43 1.44 0.35
N PHE A 151 18.15 1.10 0.37
CA PHE A 151 17.17 1.73 1.26
C PHE A 151 17.43 1.38 2.73
N GLU A 152 17.77 0.13 3.05
CA GLU A 152 18.14 -0.27 4.41
C GLU A 152 19.34 0.55 4.93
N ALA A 153 20.34 0.78 4.09
CA ALA A 153 21.51 1.59 4.46
C ALA A 153 21.16 3.09 4.65
N ALA A 154 20.23 3.63 3.83
CA ALA A 154 19.89 5.05 3.85
C ALA A 154 18.85 5.41 4.93
N ALA A 155 17.93 4.50 5.27
CA ALA A 155 16.79 4.75 6.16
C ALA A 155 16.53 3.58 7.14
N PRO A 156 17.47 3.22 8.02
CA PRO A 156 17.38 2.04 8.87
C PRO A 156 16.17 2.08 9.83
N ARG A 157 15.75 3.26 10.28
CA ARG A 157 14.56 3.40 11.12
C ARG A 157 13.26 3.10 10.34
N ALA A 158 13.14 3.57 9.11
CA ALA A 158 11.98 3.29 8.26
C ALA A 158 11.89 1.79 7.97
N VAL A 159 13.01 1.14 7.66
CA VAL A 159 13.08 -0.32 7.45
C VAL A 159 12.74 -1.10 8.72
N ALA A 160 13.21 -0.66 9.90
CA ALA A 160 12.85 -1.30 11.18
C ALA A 160 11.33 -1.23 11.46
N LEU A 161 10.64 -0.22 10.95
CA LEU A 161 9.19 -0.06 11.08
C LEU A 161 8.39 -0.85 10.03
N HIS A 162 8.99 -1.08 8.85
CA HIS A 162 8.34 -1.76 7.73
C HIS A 162 9.38 -2.42 6.81
N ARG A 163 9.88 -3.59 7.22
CA ARG A 163 10.84 -4.37 6.42
C ARG A 163 10.11 -5.28 5.45
N ILE A 164 10.50 -5.22 4.18
CA ILE A 164 10.01 -6.07 3.09
C ILE A 164 11.21 -6.56 2.28
N GLU A 165 11.29 -7.87 2.12
CA GLU A 165 12.25 -8.50 1.21
C GLU A 165 11.66 -8.58 -0.21
N PRO A 166 12.48 -8.73 -1.26
CA PRO A 166 11.97 -8.87 -2.64
C PRO A 166 10.93 -9.97 -2.83
N ASP A 167 11.09 -11.10 -2.13
CA ASP A 167 10.19 -12.27 -2.18
C ASP A 167 8.94 -12.13 -1.32
N ASP A 168 8.92 -11.16 -0.40
CA ASP A 168 7.77 -10.94 0.47
C ASP A 168 6.59 -10.39 -0.33
N VAL A 169 5.40 -10.85 0.02
CA VAL A 169 4.16 -10.24 -0.48
C VAL A 169 4.01 -8.83 0.09
N ASP A 170 3.66 -7.88 -0.76
CA ASP A 170 3.58 -6.46 -0.42
C ASP A 170 2.24 -5.85 -0.80
N GLU A 171 2.11 -4.54 -0.64
CA GLU A 171 0.88 -3.79 -0.78
C GLU A 171 0.54 -3.47 -2.24
N CYS A 172 -0.76 -3.43 -2.55
CA CYS A 172 -1.27 -3.01 -3.86
C CYS A 172 -0.98 -1.54 -4.19
N LEU A 173 -0.52 -0.78 -3.20
CA LEU A 173 -0.47 0.68 -3.21
C LEU A 173 0.28 1.26 -4.41
N ALA A 174 1.45 0.69 -4.78
CA ALA A 174 2.23 1.18 -5.91
C ALA A 174 1.55 0.94 -7.27
N LEU A 175 0.74 -0.13 -7.41
CA LEU A 175 -0.07 -0.33 -8.61
C LEU A 175 -1.20 0.69 -8.73
N MET A 176 -1.79 1.09 -7.60
CA MET A 176 -2.83 2.13 -7.55
C MET A 176 -2.28 3.53 -7.80
N MET A 177 -1.00 3.79 -7.55
CA MET A 177 -0.34 5.07 -7.88
C MET A 177 -0.36 5.43 -9.38
N GLN A 178 -0.58 4.47 -10.25
CA GLN A 178 -0.55 4.67 -11.71
C GLN A 178 -1.64 5.61 -12.23
N THR A 179 -2.63 5.95 -11.41
CA THR A 179 -3.69 6.93 -11.72
C THR A 179 -3.49 8.28 -11.04
N PHE A 180 -2.54 8.36 -10.10
CA PHE A 180 -2.34 9.52 -9.21
C PHE A 180 -3.55 9.86 -8.32
N VAL A 181 -4.58 9.02 -8.28
CA VAL A 181 -5.66 9.07 -7.29
C VAL A 181 -5.28 8.10 -6.17
N THR A 182 -4.54 8.60 -5.18
CA THR A 182 -3.92 7.74 -4.17
C THR A 182 -3.58 8.49 -2.89
N ASN A 183 -3.69 7.82 -1.74
CA ASN A 183 -3.23 8.34 -0.46
C ASN A 183 -1.70 8.28 -0.27
N GLN A 184 -0.95 7.65 -1.18
CA GLN A 184 0.49 7.43 -0.96
C GLN A 184 1.30 8.71 -1.01
N ILE A 185 1.16 9.50 -2.07
CA ILE A 185 1.95 10.73 -2.25
C ILE A 185 1.70 11.72 -1.09
N PRO A 186 0.44 12.08 -0.76
CA PRO A 186 0.17 13.01 0.34
C PRO A 186 0.46 12.41 1.74
N SER A 187 0.64 11.11 1.86
CA SER A 187 1.14 10.51 3.11
C SER A 187 2.64 10.76 3.31
N LEU A 188 3.41 10.81 2.23
CA LEU A 188 4.86 11.03 2.25
C LEU A 188 5.26 12.50 2.17
N LEU A 189 4.37 13.34 1.63
CA LEU A 189 4.50 14.79 1.51
C LEU A 189 3.30 15.46 2.18
N ASP A 190 3.47 16.67 2.71
CA ASP A 190 2.37 17.41 3.33
C ASP A 190 1.62 18.20 2.24
N LEU A 191 0.50 17.65 1.76
CA LEU A 191 -0.23 18.16 0.59
C LEU A 191 -1.73 18.38 0.92
N PRO A 192 -2.07 19.34 1.76
CA PRO A 192 -3.47 19.59 2.14
C PRO A 192 -4.36 19.94 0.95
N THR A 193 -3.86 20.68 -0.05
CA THR A 193 -4.63 21.01 -1.25
C THR A 193 -5.02 19.76 -2.05
N TYR A 194 -4.11 18.77 -2.15
CA TYR A 194 -4.44 17.49 -2.78
C TYR A 194 -5.43 16.67 -1.93
N ASP A 195 -5.26 16.66 -0.60
CA ASP A 195 -6.15 15.92 0.29
C ASP A 195 -7.61 16.38 0.20
N ASP A 196 -7.85 17.68 0.03
CA ASP A 196 -9.20 18.23 -0.08
C ASP A 196 -9.91 17.74 -1.36
N TRP A 197 -9.22 17.61 -2.46
CA TRP A 197 -9.72 16.95 -3.66
C TRP A 197 -9.85 15.44 -3.48
N TYR A 198 -8.78 14.77 -3.07
CA TYR A 198 -8.70 13.31 -2.96
C TYR A 198 -9.79 12.70 -2.07
N LEU A 199 -10.16 13.38 -0.98
CA LEU A 199 -11.20 12.88 -0.08
C LEU A 199 -12.59 12.83 -0.73
N GLY A 200 -12.82 13.59 -1.78
CA GLY A 200 -14.05 13.55 -2.62
C GLY A 200 -14.05 12.44 -3.67
N GLU A 201 -12.88 11.88 -4.02
CA GLU A 201 -12.75 10.90 -5.10
C GLU A 201 -13.15 9.49 -4.64
N ASP A 202 -13.61 8.65 -5.59
CA ASP A 202 -14.01 7.26 -5.33
C ASP A 202 -12.89 6.23 -5.55
N GLU A 203 -11.80 6.63 -6.21
CA GLU A 203 -10.69 5.76 -6.64
C GLU A 203 -11.09 4.60 -7.58
N LEU A 204 -12.25 4.64 -8.21
CA LEU A 204 -12.73 3.54 -9.04
C LEU A 204 -11.80 3.24 -10.23
N SER A 205 -11.22 4.29 -10.82
CA SER A 205 -10.20 4.15 -11.89
C SER A 205 -8.96 3.41 -11.41
N SER A 206 -8.50 3.68 -10.18
CA SER A 206 -7.37 2.99 -9.55
C SER A 206 -7.65 1.51 -9.31
N TYR A 207 -8.86 1.17 -8.85
CA TYR A 207 -9.25 -0.23 -8.65
C TYR A 207 -9.42 -1.00 -9.96
N ARG A 208 -10.00 -0.39 -11.00
CA ARG A 208 -10.08 -1.01 -12.33
C ARG A 208 -8.69 -1.29 -12.90
N ARG A 209 -7.79 -0.32 -12.78
CA ARG A 209 -6.39 -0.50 -13.21
C ARG A 209 -5.65 -1.54 -12.35
N LEU A 210 -5.89 -1.58 -11.05
CA LEU A 210 -5.40 -2.65 -10.19
C LEU A 210 -5.85 -4.02 -10.69
N ALA A 211 -7.14 -4.20 -11.01
CA ALA A 211 -7.67 -5.45 -11.52
C ALA A 211 -6.95 -5.90 -12.82
N ASP A 212 -6.70 -4.96 -13.75
CA ASP A 212 -6.00 -5.28 -14.99
C ASP A 212 -4.53 -5.65 -14.74
N ASN A 213 -3.86 -5.00 -13.79
CA ASN A 213 -2.51 -5.38 -13.37
C ASN A 213 -2.47 -6.76 -12.69
N LEU A 214 -3.46 -7.08 -11.86
CA LEU A 214 -3.57 -8.41 -11.25
C LEU A 214 -3.77 -9.50 -12.32
N ARG A 215 -4.60 -9.25 -13.33
CA ARG A 215 -4.80 -10.16 -14.47
C ARG A 215 -3.48 -10.40 -15.23
N LEU A 216 -2.68 -9.36 -15.46
CA LEU A 216 -1.39 -9.47 -16.11
C LEU A 216 -0.40 -10.27 -15.26
N ILE A 217 -0.19 -9.85 -14.01
CA ILE A 217 0.80 -10.48 -13.12
C ILE A 217 0.45 -11.95 -12.85
N GLY A 218 -0.82 -12.24 -12.60
CA GLY A 218 -1.33 -13.57 -12.26
C GLY A 218 -1.61 -14.47 -13.46
N HIS A 219 -1.41 -14.01 -14.69
CA HIS A 219 -1.81 -14.75 -15.91
C HIS A 219 -1.30 -16.20 -15.95
N ALA A 220 -0.06 -16.45 -15.55
CA ALA A 220 0.50 -17.80 -15.49
C ALA A 220 -0.06 -18.64 -14.32
N GLU A 221 -0.65 -18.02 -13.31
CA GLU A 221 -1.16 -18.65 -12.08
C GLU A 221 -2.67 -18.37 -11.85
N ARG A 222 -3.43 -18.13 -12.92
CA ARG A 222 -4.85 -17.72 -12.89
C ARG A 222 -5.80 -18.64 -12.10
N ALA A 223 -5.38 -19.86 -11.80
CA ALA A 223 -6.13 -20.79 -10.96
C ALA A 223 -6.02 -20.48 -9.46
N LYS A 224 -5.06 -19.65 -9.05
CA LYS A 224 -4.86 -19.26 -7.66
C LYS A 224 -5.75 -18.07 -7.29
N THR A 225 -6.20 -18.06 -6.04
CA THR A 225 -6.93 -16.94 -5.46
C THR A 225 -5.97 -15.80 -5.11
N TRP A 226 -6.31 -14.57 -5.45
CA TRP A 226 -5.54 -13.40 -5.06
C TRP A 226 -5.66 -13.16 -3.54
N LEU A 227 -4.50 -13.01 -2.89
CA LEU A 227 -4.37 -12.50 -1.54
C LEU A 227 -3.75 -11.11 -1.62
N LEU A 228 -4.58 -10.10 -1.38
CA LEU A 228 -4.22 -8.69 -1.52
C LEU A 228 -4.13 -8.04 -0.14
N LYS A 229 -3.23 -7.09 0.00
CA LYS A 229 -3.14 -6.25 1.19
C LYS A 229 -2.80 -4.83 0.79
N ASN A 230 -3.60 -3.91 1.26
CA ASN A 230 -3.27 -2.50 1.35
C ASN A 230 -4.15 -1.90 2.45
N PRO A 231 -3.57 -1.39 3.53
CA PRO A 231 -4.37 -0.76 4.59
C PRO A 231 -5.33 0.30 4.03
N THR A 232 -4.91 1.07 3.02
CA THR A 232 -5.73 2.14 2.43
C THR A 232 -6.94 1.65 1.64
N HIS A 233 -7.10 0.36 1.36
CA HIS A 233 -8.38 -0.19 0.88
C HIS A 233 -9.55 0.13 1.84
N PHE A 234 -9.22 0.36 3.12
CA PHE A 234 -10.19 0.82 4.12
C PHE A 234 -10.82 2.18 3.78
N LEU A 235 -10.14 3.03 3.03
CA LEU A 235 -10.65 4.34 2.61
C LEU A 235 -11.77 4.23 1.57
N ARG A 236 -11.76 3.18 0.75
CA ARG A 236 -12.61 3.04 -0.46
C ARG A 236 -13.16 1.61 -0.60
N THR A 237 -13.69 1.06 0.48
CA THR A 237 -14.29 -0.30 0.46
C THR A 237 -15.45 -0.43 -0.52
N GLY A 238 -16.17 0.66 -0.81
CA GLY A 238 -17.22 0.69 -1.82
C GLY A 238 -16.69 0.42 -3.23
N SER A 239 -15.68 1.17 -3.65
CA SER A 239 -15.04 1.01 -4.97
C SER A 239 -14.30 -0.32 -5.10
N LEU A 240 -13.72 -0.81 -4.01
CA LEU A 240 -13.17 -2.17 -3.94
C LEU A 240 -14.24 -3.21 -4.29
N LEU A 241 -15.42 -3.16 -3.65
CA LEU A 241 -16.50 -4.13 -3.89
C LEU A 241 -17.22 -3.91 -5.22
N GLU A 242 -17.17 -2.72 -5.82
CA GLU A 242 -17.67 -2.49 -7.17
C GLU A 242 -16.84 -3.24 -8.21
N VAL A 243 -15.51 -3.27 -8.03
CA VAL A 243 -14.59 -3.93 -8.97
C VAL A 243 -14.42 -5.42 -8.63
N PHE A 244 -14.49 -5.79 -7.35
CA PHE A 244 -14.39 -7.16 -6.86
C PHE A 244 -15.63 -7.51 -6.01
N PRO A 245 -16.80 -7.76 -6.63
CA PRO A 245 -18.07 -7.89 -5.91
C PRO A 245 -18.15 -9.11 -4.99
N ASP A 246 -17.32 -10.12 -5.23
CA ASP A 246 -17.19 -11.34 -4.46
C ASP A 246 -15.98 -11.36 -3.51
N ALA A 247 -15.33 -10.21 -3.29
CA ALA A 247 -14.16 -10.12 -2.44
C ALA A 247 -14.45 -10.51 -0.98
N CYS A 248 -13.49 -11.22 -0.38
CA CYS A 248 -13.45 -11.59 1.03
C CYS A 248 -12.60 -10.56 1.78
N VAL A 249 -13.19 -9.54 2.38
CA VAL A 249 -12.50 -8.41 2.99
C VAL A 249 -12.25 -8.66 4.47
N ILE A 250 -10.98 -8.69 4.87
CA ILE A 250 -10.55 -8.80 6.26
C ILE A 250 -10.22 -7.40 6.77
N LEU A 251 -11.01 -6.91 7.73
CA LEU A 251 -10.78 -5.63 8.38
C LEU A 251 -10.00 -5.82 9.68
N THR A 252 -8.76 -5.36 9.71
CA THR A 252 -7.96 -5.40 10.95
C THR A 252 -8.23 -4.16 11.81
N ARG A 253 -8.38 -4.39 13.11
CA ARG A 253 -8.62 -3.35 14.11
C ARG A 253 -7.63 -3.43 15.27
N ARG A 254 -7.41 -2.29 15.90
CA ARG A 254 -6.61 -2.11 17.10
C ARG A 254 -7.11 -0.87 17.84
N ASP A 255 -6.74 -0.70 19.11
CA ASP A 255 -6.96 0.56 19.84
C ASP A 255 -6.63 1.78 18.96
N PRO A 256 -7.58 2.69 18.73
CA PRO A 256 -7.42 3.77 17.75
C PRO A 256 -6.33 4.78 18.14
N VAL A 257 -6.14 5.05 19.43
CA VAL A 257 -5.09 5.97 19.92
C VAL A 257 -3.72 5.40 19.62
N ARG A 258 -3.47 4.13 20.00
CA ARG A 258 -2.21 3.45 19.71
C ARG A 258 -1.96 3.33 18.20
N THR A 259 -3.02 3.17 17.44
CA THR A 259 -2.94 3.05 15.97
C THR A 259 -2.48 4.35 15.35
N LEU A 260 -3.15 5.48 15.66
CA LEU A 260 -2.81 6.78 15.06
C LEU A 260 -1.45 7.30 15.53
N VAL A 261 -1.05 7.10 16.78
CA VAL A 261 0.30 7.46 17.25
C VAL A 261 1.35 6.65 16.49
N SER A 262 1.17 5.32 16.36
CA SER A 262 2.11 4.46 15.64
C SER A 262 2.18 4.76 14.14
N LEU A 263 1.04 5.14 13.52
CA LEU A 263 0.99 5.57 12.13
C LEU A 263 1.71 6.91 11.95
N SER A 264 1.43 7.89 12.80
CA SER A 264 2.07 9.21 12.76
C SER A 264 3.58 9.11 12.94
N SER A 265 4.05 8.26 13.85
CA SER A 265 5.47 7.95 14.03
C SER A 265 6.12 7.36 12.77
N MET A 266 5.43 6.43 12.11
CA MET A 266 5.91 5.84 10.85
C MET A 266 5.99 6.89 9.76
N LEU A 267 4.97 7.72 9.59
CA LEU A 267 4.95 8.79 8.58
C LEU A 267 6.01 9.85 8.86
N ALA A 268 6.24 10.21 10.13
CA ALA A 268 7.32 11.10 10.53
C ALA A 268 8.70 10.56 10.08
N ALA A 269 8.95 9.26 10.25
CA ALA A 269 10.19 8.64 9.80
C ALA A 269 10.40 8.75 8.27
N TYR A 270 9.33 8.65 7.47
CA TYR A 270 9.40 8.85 6.02
C TYR A 270 9.49 10.34 5.61
N ARG A 271 8.99 11.25 6.45
CA ARG A 271 9.00 12.71 6.21
C ARG A 271 10.28 13.41 6.71
N GLY A 272 11.35 12.68 7.01
CA GLY A 272 12.62 13.24 7.47
C GLY A 272 12.79 13.22 8.98
N ASP A 273 11.96 12.48 9.68
CA ASP A 273 12.02 12.21 11.13
C ASP A 273 12.01 13.47 12.02
N PRO A 274 11.04 14.40 11.84
CA PRO A 274 10.96 15.60 12.65
C PRO A 274 10.86 15.23 14.14
N PRO A 275 11.45 16.05 15.05
CA PRO A 275 11.38 15.78 16.48
C PRO A 275 9.92 15.69 16.96
N PRO A 276 9.58 14.71 17.85
CA PRO A 276 8.27 14.64 18.48
C PRO A 276 7.89 15.98 19.13
N GLY A 277 6.64 16.41 18.95
CA GLY A 277 6.15 17.69 19.48
C GLY A 277 6.53 18.94 18.65
N SER A 278 7.36 18.81 17.61
CA SER A 278 7.66 19.92 16.70
C SER A 278 6.43 20.33 15.87
N PRO A 279 6.40 21.57 15.33
CA PRO A 279 5.30 22.00 14.44
C PRO A 279 5.08 21.05 13.26
N GLU A 280 6.15 20.50 12.68
CA GLU A 280 6.12 19.55 11.58
C GLU A 280 5.49 18.22 11.99
N ALA A 281 5.88 17.66 13.15
CA ALA A 281 5.32 16.42 13.68
C ALA A 281 3.83 16.58 14.01
N LYS A 282 3.45 17.71 14.60
CA LYS A 282 2.04 18.01 15.01
C LYS A 282 1.09 18.18 13.82
N ARG A 283 1.55 18.40 12.61
CA ARG A 283 0.69 18.42 11.41
C ARG A 283 0.29 17.03 10.92
N ILE A 284 1.03 15.98 11.30
CA ILE A 284 0.80 14.61 10.79
C ILE A 284 -0.50 14.04 11.33
N GLY A 285 -0.72 14.11 12.64
CA GLY A 285 -1.83 13.45 13.31
C GLY A 285 -3.22 13.91 12.88
N PRO A 286 -3.52 15.21 12.87
CA PRO A 286 -4.85 15.73 12.50
C PRO A 286 -5.27 15.30 11.09
N ARG A 287 -4.34 15.26 10.13
CA ARG A 287 -4.59 14.72 8.79
C ARG A 287 -5.04 13.25 8.85
N GLN A 288 -4.32 12.43 9.61
CA GLN A 288 -4.64 11.00 9.73
C GLN A 288 -6.00 10.80 10.39
N LEU A 289 -6.30 11.54 11.44
CA LEU A 289 -7.59 11.48 12.12
C LEU A 289 -8.74 11.83 11.16
N ARG A 290 -8.64 12.91 10.38
CA ARG A 290 -9.64 13.31 9.36
C ARG A 290 -9.89 12.21 8.33
N ILE A 291 -8.82 11.64 7.78
CA ILE A 291 -8.91 10.62 6.74
C ILE A 291 -9.56 9.34 7.28
N TYR A 292 -9.12 8.85 8.44
CA TYR A 292 -9.63 7.58 8.98
C TYR A 292 -11.00 7.70 9.65
N GLU A 293 -11.42 8.87 10.09
CA GLU A 293 -12.80 9.14 10.46
C GLU A 293 -13.74 8.96 9.27
N GLN A 294 -13.43 9.61 8.14
CA GLN A 294 -14.21 9.46 6.92
C GLN A 294 -14.24 8.01 6.43
N ALA A 295 -13.09 7.32 6.45
CA ALA A 295 -12.97 5.92 6.08
C ALA A 295 -13.80 5.00 6.99
N THR A 296 -13.79 5.25 8.29
CA THR A 296 -14.56 4.47 9.27
C THR A 296 -16.05 4.59 9.00
N ARG A 297 -16.56 5.81 8.78
CA ARG A 297 -17.96 6.07 8.43
C ARG A 297 -18.34 5.39 7.13
N HIS A 298 -17.56 5.62 6.06
CA HIS A 298 -17.80 5.00 4.75
C HIS A 298 -17.81 3.47 4.83
N THR A 299 -16.78 2.88 5.45
CA THR A 299 -16.69 1.40 5.55
C THR A 299 -17.83 0.80 6.38
N ARG A 300 -18.32 1.50 7.42
CA ARG A 300 -19.48 1.07 8.19
C ARG A 300 -20.74 0.99 7.33
N GLU A 301 -20.98 1.97 6.48
CA GLU A 301 -22.11 2.00 5.55
C GLU A 301 -22.02 0.89 4.50
N VAL A 302 -20.83 0.69 3.92
CA VAL A 302 -20.58 -0.37 2.93
C VAL A 302 -20.78 -1.75 3.58
N ARG A 303 -20.24 -1.98 4.77
CA ARG A 303 -20.39 -3.22 5.52
C ARG A 303 -21.84 -3.54 5.86
N ALA A 304 -22.66 -2.54 6.17
CA ALA A 304 -24.09 -2.74 6.43
C ALA A 304 -24.82 -3.26 5.19
N ARG A 305 -24.42 -2.85 3.99
CA ARG A 305 -24.97 -3.31 2.71
C ARG A 305 -24.41 -4.66 2.25
N HIS A 306 -23.18 -5.00 2.64
CA HIS A 306 -22.45 -6.19 2.22
C HIS A 306 -21.92 -7.01 3.41
N PRO A 307 -22.78 -7.46 4.37
CA PRO A 307 -22.32 -8.07 5.62
C PRO A 307 -21.57 -9.39 5.43
N ARG A 308 -21.78 -10.08 4.31
CA ARG A 308 -21.13 -11.37 4.01
C ARG A 308 -19.69 -11.19 3.49
N SER A 309 -19.37 -10.04 2.93
CA SER A 309 -18.05 -9.75 2.35
C SER A 309 -16.99 -9.43 3.40
N PHE A 310 -17.36 -9.17 4.66
CA PHE A 310 -16.44 -8.69 5.68
C PHE A 310 -16.25 -9.68 6.83
N HIS A 311 -15.00 -9.72 7.32
CA HIS A 311 -14.59 -10.33 8.58
C HIS A 311 -13.70 -9.37 9.34
N GLU A 312 -13.96 -9.20 10.64
CA GLU A 312 -13.18 -8.30 11.50
C GLU A 312 -12.17 -9.10 12.31
N VAL A 313 -10.94 -8.60 12.39
CA VAL A 313 -9.83 -9.21 13.14
C VAL A 313 -9.22 -8.16 14.07
N HIS A 314 -9.19 -8.45 15.36
CA HIS A 314 -8.56 -7.59 16.36
C HIS A 314 -7.06 -7.91 16.50
N GLN A 315 -6.22 -6.87 16.49
CA GLN A 315 -4.76 -7.02 16.56
C GLN A 315 -4.31 -7.72 17.83
N GLU A 316 -5.02 -7.53 18.95
CA GLU A 316 -4.76 -8.19 20.22
C GLU A 316 -5.01 -9.70 20.16
N GLU A 317 -6.04 -10.13 19.41
CA GLU A 317 -6.33 -11.54 19.14
C GLU A 317 -5.28 -12.14 18.21
N LEU A 318 -4.93 -11.42 17.15
CA LEU A 318 -3.87 -11.82 16.23
C LEU A 318 -2.51 -11.96 16.94
N ALA A 319 -2.20 -11.09 17.90
CA ALA A 319 -0.97 -11.18 18.68
C ALA A 319 -0.98 -12.34 19.70
N ARG A 320 -2.16 -12.66 20.26
CA ARG A 320 -2.32 -13.72 21.26
C ARG A 320 -2.36 -15.12 20.65
N ASP A 321 -3.14 -15.32 19.60
CA ASP A 321 -3.32 -16.58 18.91
C ASP A 321 -3.54 -16.39 17.40
N PRO A 322 -2.46 -16.17 16.63
CA PRO A 322 -2.55 -15.97 15.18
C PRO A 322 -3.25 -17.12 14.47
N LEU A 323 -3.07 -18.35 14.97
CA LEU A 323 -3.64 -19.53 14.32
C LEU A 323 -5.15 -19.64 14.52
N ALA A 324 -5.68 -19.26 15.69
CA ALA A 324 -7.11 -19.16 15.91
C ALA A 324 -7.75 -18.10 14.98
N VAL A 325 -7.08 -16.96 14.81
CA VAL A 325 -7.53 -15.92 13.86
C VAL A 325 -7.57 -16.45 12.42
N VAL A 326 -6.53 -17.17 11.98
CA VAL A 326 -6.50 -17.80 10.65
C VAL A 326 -7.66 -18.77 10.49
N ARG A 327 -7.89 -19.67 11.44
CA ARG A 327 -9.03 -20.59 11.40
C ARG A 327 -10.38 -19.87 11.29
N GLY A 328 -10.54 -18.77 12.04
CA GLY A 328 -11.73 -17.91 11.96
C GLY A 328 -11.95 -17.30 10.58
N ILE A 329 -10.89 -16.81 9.93
CA ILE A 329 -10.92 -16.28 8.56
C ILE A 329 -11.35 -17.36 7.57
N TYR A 330 -10.71 -18.53 7.63
CA TYR A 330 -11.04 -19.63 6.71
C TYR A 330 -12.48 -20.10 6.89
N ALA A 331 -12.93 -20.27 8.12
CA ALA A 331 -14.31 -20.63 8.42
C ALA A 331 -15.31 -19.56 7.95
N ARG A 332 -14.99 -18.26 8.14
CA ARG A 332 -15.87 -17.15 7.76
C ARG A 332 -16.12 -17.06 6.27
N PHE A 333 -15.11 -17.37 5.46
CA PHE A 333 -15.18 -17.28 4.00
C PHE A 333 -15.35 -18.64 3.31
N ASP A 334 -15.73 -19.70 4.05
CA ASP A 334 -15.89 -21.05 3.52
C ASP A 334 -14.65 -21.53 2.74
N LEU A 335 -13.46 -21.22 3.29
CA LEU A 335 -12.19 -21.70 2.77
C LEU A 335 -11.76 -22.96 3.56
N GLU A 336 -11.27 -23.97 2.88
CA GLU A 336 -10.72 -25.15 3.53
C GLU A 336 -9.31 -24.87 4.06
N LEU A 337 -9.07 -25.01 5.37
CA LEU A 337 -7.73 -24.95 5.93
C LEU A 337 -7.12 -26.36 5.95
N LEU A 338 -6.23 -26.63 4.98
CA LEU A 338 -5.56 -27.92 4.89
C LEU A 338 -4.61 -28.15 6.08
N PRO A 339 -4.53 -29.35 6.67
CA PRO A 339 -3.63 -29.62 7.80
C PRO A 339 -2.16 -29.33 7.52
N SER A 340 -1.69 -29.53 6.28
CA SER A 340 -0.32 -29.22 5.85
C SER A 340 -0.05 -27.72 5.81
N VAL A 341 -1.03 -26.91 5.42
CA VAL A 341 -0.96 -25.44 5.41
C VAL A 341 -0.95 -24.93 6.84
N GLU A 342 -1.83 -25.43 7.68
CA GLU A 342 -1.90 -25.06 9.09
C GLU A 342 -0.58 -25.38 9.84
N ALA A 343 0.02 -26.55 9.59
CA ALA A 343 1.31 -26.91 10.15
C ALA A 343 2.40 -25.93 9.72
N LYS A 344 2.46 -25.58 8.44
CA LYS A 344 3.42 -24.61 7.90
C LYS A 344 3.25 -23.21 8.52
N MET A 345 2.00 -22.74 8.69
CA MET A 345 1.70 -21.47 9.36
C MET A 345 2.14 -21.51 10.83
N LYS A 346 1.89 -22.61 11.53
CA LYS A 346 2.30 -22.81 12.92
C LYS A 346 3.82 -22.75 13.09
N ASP A 347 4.58 -23.38 12.20
CA ASP A 347 6.04 -23.37 12.23
C ASP A 347 6.58 -21.96 11.94
N TRP A 348 5.99 -21.27 10.95
CA TRP A 348 6.35 -19.89 10.65
C TRP A 348 6.09 -18.94 11.83
N ILE A 349 4.92 -19.04 12.50
CA ILE A 349 4.55 -18.23 13.67
C ILE A 349 5.57 -18.46 14.80
N ARG A 350 5.99 -19.69 15.04
CA ARG A 350 6.98 -20.02 16.07
C ARG A 350 8.36 -19.41 15.82
N ALA A 351 8.71 -19.14 14.57
CA ALA A 351 10.00 -18.56 14.19
C ALA A 351 10.02 -17.01 14.27
N GLN A 352 8.87 -16.32 14.56
CA GLN A 352 8.78 -14.85 14.54
C GLN A 352 9.33 -14.09 15.78
N PRO A 353 9.48 -14.66 17.00
CA PRO A 353 9.87 -13.85 18.18
C PRO A 353 11.14 -13.04 18.00
N GLU A 354 12.12 -13.54 17.24
CA GLU A 354 13.37 -12.83 16.96
C GLU A 354 13.14 -11.60 16.06
N ARG A 355 12.23 -11.70 15.06
CA ARG A 355 11.85 -10.60 14.16
C ARG A 355 11.15 -9.48 14.95
N GLU A 356 10.26 -9.82 15.87
CA GLU A 356 9.57 -8.84 16.73
C GLU A 356 10.54 -8.14 17.69
N ALA A 357 11.51 -8.83 18.25
CA ALA A 357 12.53 -8.26 19.13
C ALA A 357 13.40 -7.21 18.40
N VAL A 358 13.72 -7.44 17.13
CA VAL A 358 14.45 -6.48 16.29
C VAL A 358 13.59 -5.23 16.03
N LEU A 359 12.31 -5.41 15.69
CA LEU A 359 11.36 -4.30 15.45
C LEU A 359 11.08 -3.48 16.72
N ALA A 360 11.18 -4.08 17.91
CA ALA A 360 10.95 -3.38 19.17
C ALA A 360 12.08 -2.41 19.55
N ARG A 361 13.33 -2.67 19.13
CA ARG A 361 14.52 -1.89 19.52
C ARG A 361 14.53 -0.44 19.00
N GLY A 362 13.76 -0.14 17.96
CA GLY A 362 13.70 1.22 17.37
C GLY A 362 12.49 2.06 17.79
N ARG A 363 11.63 1.57 18.68
CA ARG A 363 10.38 2.27 19.04
C ARG A 363 10.66 3.40 20.03
N ARG A 364 10.28 4.63 19.67
CA ARG A 364 10.17 5.77 20.58
C ARG A 364 8.90 5.63 21.42
N ARG A 365 8.91 6.21 22.61
CA ARG A 365 7.72 6.30 23.47
C ARG A 365 7.04 7.63 23.17
N GLU A 366 6.23 7.64 22.12
CA GLU A 366 5.53 8.82 21.61
C GLU A 366 4.09 8.85 22.14
N THR A 367 3.55 10.05 22.29
CA THR A 367 2.19 10.33 22.79
C THR A 367 1.34 10.94 21.68
N PRO A 368 -0.01 11.01 21.83
CA PRO A 368 -0.86 11.71 20.87
C PRO A 368 -0.45 13.16 20.65
N GLU A 369 -0.09 13.87 21.71
CA GLU A 369 0.27 15.29 21.70
C GLU A 369 1.54 15.57 20.89
N ASP A 370 2.44 14.61 20.78
CA ASP A 370 3.63 14.70 19.95
C ASP A 370 3.29 14.88 18.46
N PHE A 371 2.11 14.43 18.06
CA PHE A 371 1.59 14.51 16.69
C PHE A 371 0.37 15.42 16.54
N GLY A 372 0.10 16.28 17.54
CA GLY A 372 -1.04 17.21 17.49
C GLY A 372 -2.40 16.53 17.61
N LEU A 373 -2.47 15.41 18.31
CA LEU A 373 -3.67 14.61 18.54
C LEU A 373 -4.10 14.69 20.02
N ASP A 374 -5.39 14.48 20.27
CA ASP A 374 -5.97 14.25 21.57
C ASP A 374 -6.57 12.84 21.65
N ALA A 375 -6.33 12.13 22.76
CA ALA A 375 -6.72 10.73 22.90
C ALA A 375 -8.25 10.55 22.98
N ASP A 376 -8.96 11.48 23.59
CA ASP A 376 -10.42 11.39 23.75
C ASP A 376 -11.12 11.77 22.43
N GLU A 377 -10.62 12.79 21.71
CA GLU A 377 -11.07 13.12 20.36
C GLU A 377 -10.90 11.94 19.41
N ILE A 378 -9.76 11.23 19.46
CA ILE A 378 -9.53 10.03 18.63
C ILE A 378 -10.59 8.97 18.91
N ARG A 379 -10.85 8.67 20.20
CA ARG A 379 -11.83 7.64 20.57
C ARG A 379 -13.24 8.01 20.11
N GLU A 380 -13.63 9.27 20.27
CA GLU A 380 -14.93 9.76 19.83
C GLU A 380 -15.12 9.64 18.32
N ARG A 381 -14.14 10.07 17.53
CA ARG A 381 -14.24 10.15 16.06
C ARG A 381 -14.04 8.82 15.35
N LEU A 382 -13.32 7.87 15.96
CA LEU A 382 -13.05 6.54 15.37
C LEU A 382 -13.82 5.39 16.05
N ALA A 383 -14.76 5.69 16.94
CA ALA A 383 -15.61 4.70 17.61
C ALA A 383 -16.48 3.86 16.65
#